data_f577783ffd31c6a75f67993d13fc98a5
#
_entry.id   f577783ffd31c6a75f67993d13fc98a5
#
_cell.length_a   1.000
_cell.length_b   1.000
_cell.length_c   1.000
_cell.angle_alpha   90.00
_cell.angle_beta   90.00
_cell.angle_gamma   90.00
#
_symmetry.space_group_name_H-M   'P 1'
#
loop_
_entity.id
_entity.type
_entity.pdbx_description
1 polymer ?
#
loop_
_entity_poly.entity_id
_entity_poly.type
_entity_poly.pdbx_seq_one_letter_code
_entity_poly.pdbx_strand_id
1 'polypeptide(L)'
;SMREVLTRRFTHGMEERVQNRQKDLAPEYGSFTKFPDLILMDGGKGQVNIALEVLDELKLAIPVCGMVKDDHHRTRGLYFNNEEIPIDRHSEGFRLITRIQDEAHRFAIEYHRSLRSKQQVHSVLDDIEGIGETRRKALMRKFKSLEAIRDASLEELEKTESAMFAGNQIQPKKTAGTLRTRRWVADYEDGL
;
A
#
# COMPACT_ATOMS: atom_id res chain seq x y z
N SER A 1 0.07 -6.10 13.61
CA SER A 1 -0.35 -5.23 14.73
C SER A 1 0.28 -3.85 14.62
N MET A 2 -0.23 -2.86 15.36
CA MET A 2 0.33 -1.50 15.38
C MET A 2 1.78 -1.48 15.86
N ARG A 3 2.10 -2.17 16.96
CA ARG A 3 3.47 -2.36 17.45
C ARG A 3 4.41 -2.82 16.33
N GLU A 4 4.04 -3.85 15.61
CA GLU A 4 4.84 -4.40 14.51
C GLU A 4 5.10 -3.37 13.39
N VAL A 5 4.09 -2.61 13.01
CA VAL A 5 4.21 -1.58 11.96
C VAL A 5 5.20 -0.50 12.37
N LEU A 6 5.06 0.03 13.59
CA LEU A 6 5.95 1.06 14.13
C LEU A 6 7.38 0.53 14.28
N THR A 7 7.54 -0.65 14.90
CA THR A 7 8.86 -1.28 15.06
C THR A 7 9.54 -1.45 13.70
N ARG A 8 8.88 -2.07 12.75
CA ARG A 8 9.42 -2.29 11.39
C ARG A 8 9.79 -0.98 10.70
N ARG A 9 8.91 0.03 10.78
CA ARG A 9 9.13 1.35 10.15
C ARG A 9 10.39 2.03 10.68
N PHE A 10 10.54 2.10 12.00
CA PHE A 10 11.64 2.81 12.62
C PHE A 10 12.95 2.02 12.59
N THR A 11 12.92 0.70 12.80
CA THR A 11 14.09 -0.16 12.64
C THR A 11 14.68 -0.03 11.24
N HIS A 12 13.84 -0.13 10.21
CA HIS A 12 14.29 0.02 8.83
C HIS A 12 14.92 1.39 8.56
N GLY A 13 14.32 2.48 9.07
CA GLY A 13 14.89 3.82 8.94
C GLY A 13 16.21 3.99 9.66
N MET A 14 16.39 3.35 10.82
CA MET A 14 17.68 3.34 11.54
C MET A 14 18.76 2.57 10.77
N GLU A 15 18.41 1.42 10.22
CA GLU A 15 19.30 0.61 9.38
C GLU A 15 19.74 1.36 8.12
N GLU A 16 18.82 2.01 7.42
CA GLU A 16 19.15 2.86 6.27
C GLU A 16 20.12 4.00 6.65
N ARG A 17 19.90 4.67 7.79
CA ARG A 17 20.82 5.71 8.28
C ARG A 17 22.22 5.18 8.56
N VAL A 18 22.35 3.98 9.12
CA VAL A 18 23.65 3.32 9.35
C VAL A 18 24.32 3.01 8.02
N GLN A 19 23.59 2.44 7.07
CA GLN A 19 24.12 2.13 5.72
C GLN A 19 24.57 3.39 4.97
N ASN A 20 23.81 4.49 5.10
CA ASN A 20 24.17 5.77 4.48
C ASN A 20 25.51 6.31 5.01
N ARG A 21 25.73 6.22 6.32
CA ARG A 21 27.03 6.60 6.92
C ARG A 21 28.19 5.76 6.38
N GLN A 22 27.97 4.45 6.20
CA GLN A 22 29.00 3.56 5.64
C GLN A 22 29.31 3.85 4.17
N LYS A 23 28.34 4.39 3.43
CA LYS A 23 28.48 4.74 2.01
C LYS A 23 28.81 6.22 1.76
N ASP A 24 29.11 6.97 2.82
CA ASP A 24 29.35 8.42 2.78
C ASP A 24 28.22 9.22 2.11
N LEU A 25 26.97 8.77 2.31
CA LEU A 25 25.76 9.42 1.85
C LEU A 25 25.16 10.30 2.96
N ALA A 26 24.37 11.28 2.57
CA ALA A 26 23.61 12.09 3.51
C ALA A 26 22.73 11.19 4.42
N PRO A 27 22.67 11.43 5.74
CA PRO A 27 21.89 10.59 6.68
C PRO A 27 20.41 10.47 6.29
N GLU A 28 19.88 11.46 5.59
CA GLU A 28 18.48 11.57 5.18
C GLU A 28 18.19 10.97 3.79
N TYR A 29 19.20 10.37 3.16
CA TYR A 29 19.04 9.72 1.88
C TYR A 29 18.26 8.40 2.05
N GLY A 30 17.11 8.28 1.41
CA GLY A 30 16.25 7.10 1.47
C GLY A 30 14.81 7.41 1.91
N SER A 31 13.94 6.44 1.76
CA SER A 31 12.49 6.62 1.99
C SER A 31 12.11 6.58 3.48
N PHE A 32 12.90 5.91 4.32
CA PHE A 32 12.57 5.66 5.72
C PHE A 32 13.46 6.41 6.71
N THR A 33 14.51 7.05 6.26
CA THR A 33 15.49 7.77 7.10
C THR A 33 14.92 9.06 7.71
N LYS A 34 13.93 9.66 7.08
CA LYS A 34 13.28 10.87 7.56
C LYS A 34 12.24 10.50 8.63
N PHE A 35 12.60 10.76 9.89
CA PHE A 35 11.69 10.52 11.01
C PHE A 35 10.72 11.69 11.16
N PRO A 36 9.47 11.42 11.59
CA PRO A 36 8.49 12.47 11.81
C PRO A 36 8.79 13.28 13.07
N ASP A 37 8.36 14.54 13.09
CA ASP A 37 8.44 15.41 14.26
C ASP A 37 7.31 15.12 15.26
N LEU A 38 6.24 14.47 14.83
CA LEU A 38 5.08 14.09 15.64
C LEU A 38 4.43 12.83 15.05
N ILE A 39 4.05 11.89 15.92
CA ILE A 39 3.18 10.76 15.57
C ILE A 39 1.78 11.07 16.07
N LEU A 40 0.81 11.11 15.15
CA LEU A 40 -0.60 11.28 15.45
C LEU A 40 -1.32 9.93 15.32
N MET A 41 -1.87 9.46 16.44
CA MET A 41 -2.57 8.18 16.52
C MET A 41 -4.08 8.39 16.39
N ASP A 42 -4.74 7.61 15.53
CA ASP A 42 -6.21 7.60 15.41
C ASP A 42 -6.84 6.76 16.54
N GLY A 43 -6.54 7.14 17.75
CA GLY A 43 -6.99 6.47 18.97
C GLY A 43 -6.43 7.13 20.22
N GLY A 44 -7.05 6.81 21.35
CA GLY A 44 -6.70 7.39 22.64
C GLY A 44 -5.52 6.69 23.34
N LYS A 45 -5.53 6.74 24.66
CA LYS A 45 -4.48 6.29 25.58
C LYS A 45 -3.85 4.95 25.24
N GLY A 46 -4.64 3.92 24.91
CA GLY A 46 -4.11 2.58 24.63
C GLY A 46 -3.18 2.53 23.42
N GLN A 47 -3.53 3.23 22.35
CA GLN A 47 -2.72 3.27 21.15
C GLN A 47 -1.47 4.14 21.33
N VAL A 48 -1.60 5.27 22.04
CA VAL A 48 -0.48 6.14 22.36
C VAL A 48 0.56 5.39 23.20
N ASN A 49 0.13 4.64 24.20
CA ASN A 49 1.05 3.86 25.04
C ASN A 49 1.84 2.82 24.24
N ILE A 50 1.20 2.09 23.31
CA ILE A 50 1.89 1.16 22.42
C ILE A 50 2.97 1.87 21.59
N ALA A 51 2.67 3.05 21.07
CA ALA A 51 3.64 3.82 20.29
C ALA A 51 4.81 4.30 21.17
N LEU A 52 4.53 4.81 22.36
CA LEU A 52 5.56 5.24 23.32
C LEU A 52 6.48 4.09 23.75
N GLU A 53 5.93 2.91 24.03
CA GLU A 53 6.72 1.71 24.36
C GLU A 53 7.68 1.35 23.22
N VAL A 54 7.22 1.32 21.96
CA VAL A 54 8.07 1.03 20.80
C VAL A 54 9.16 2.07 20.64
N LEU A 55 8.83 3.35 20.81
CA LEU A 55 9.83 4.42 20.71
C LEU A 55 10.88 4.34 21.82
N ASP A 56 10.48 4.00 23.04
CA ASP A 56 11.42 3.79 24.15
C ASP A 56 12.34 2.59 23.92
N GLU A 57 11.81 1.47 23.46
CA GLU A 57 12.60 0.28 23.06
C GLU A 57 13.65 0.63 22.00
N LEU A 58 13.29 1.49 21.04
CA LEU A 58 14.16 1.92 19.95
C LEU A 58 15.01 3.16 20.31
N LYS A 59 14.87 3.70 21.52
CA LYS A 59 15.58 4.91 22.00
C LYS A 59 15.32 6.12 21.09
N LEU A 60 14.08 6.29 20.65
CA LEU A 60 13.65 7.41 19.81
C LEU A 60 12.80 8.39 20.60
N ALA A 61 13.16 9.67 20.57
CA ALA A 61 12.46 10.75 21.24
C ALA A 61 11.52 11.47 20.26
N ILE A 62 10.43 10.82 19.87
CA ILE A 62 9.42 11.41 18.99
C ILE A 62 8.13 11.58 19.79
N PRO A 63 7.55 12.79 19.86
CA PRO A 63 6.29 13.01 20.56
C PRO A 63 5.14 12.22 19.90
N VAL A 64 4.25 11.69 20.74
CA VAL A 64 3.07 10.92 20.29
C VAL A 64 1.82 11.60 20.85
N CYS A 65 0.88 11.87 19.96
CA CYS A 65 -0.43 12.43 20.31
C CYS A 65 -1.54 11.50 19.82
N GLY A 66 -2.54 11.23 20.64
CA GLY A 66 -3.72 10.46 20.28
C GLY A 66 -4.93 11.34 20.01
N MET A 67 -5.82 10.90 19.15
CA MET A 67 -7.12 11.53 18.92
C MET A 67 -8.18 10.80 19.75
N VAL A 68 -8.72 11.49 20.77
CA VAL A 68 -9.80 10.94 21.60
C VAL A 68 -11.13 11.14 20.89
N LYS A 69 -11.91 10.08 20.79
CA LYS A 69 -13.22 10.08 20.11
C LYS A 69 -14.36 10.15 21.11
N ASP A 70 -15.45 10.78 20.70
CA ASP A 70 -16.74 10.72 21.39
C ASP A 70 -17.51 9.42 21.05
N ASP A 71 -18.68 9.23 21.66
CA ASP A 71 -19.55 8.07 21.44
C ASP A 71 -20.06 7.96 19.99
N HIS A 72 -19.93 9.02 19.20
CA HIS A 72 -20.25 9.06 17.78
C HIS A 72 -19.00 8.90 16.89
N HIS A 73 -17.88 8.41 17.45
CA HIS A 73 -16.59 8.24 16.77
C HIS A 73 -15.97 9.54 16.19
N ARG A 74 -16.39 10.72 16.67
CA ARG A 74 -15.84 11.99 16.24
C ARG A 74 -14.77 12.45 17.24
N THR A 75 -13.69 13.05 16.72
CA THR A 75 -12.62 13.60 17.58
C THR A 75 -13.20 14.67 18.50
N ARG A 76 -13.03 14.49 19.82
CA ARG A 76 -13.46 15.44 20.86
C ARG A 76 -12.29 16.12 21.57
N GLY A 77 -11.10 15.53 21.51
CA GLY A 77 -9.92 16.00 22.19
C GLY A 77 -8.67 15.28 21.72
N LEU A 78 -7.56 15.66 22.30
CA LEU A 78 -6.26 15.06 22.09
C LEU A 78 -5.79 14.38 23.39
N TYR A 79 -5.00 13.31 23.26
CA TYR A 79 -4.32 12.67 24.37
C TYR A 79 -2.81 12.84 24.20
N PHE A 80 -2.20 13.60 25.10
CA PHE A 80 -0.78 13.92 25.06
C PHE A 80 -0.23 14.02 26.49
N ASN A 81 0.97 13.49 26.72
CA ASN A 81 1.63 13.50 28.04
C ASN A 81 0.75 12.97 29.19
N ASN A 82 0.03 11.88 28.93
CA ASN A 82 -0.91 11.26 29.89
C ASN A 82 -2.14 12.09 30.27
N GLU A 83 -2.40 13.17 29.54
CA GLU A 83 -3.55 14.04 29.77
C GLU A 83 -4.45 14.12 28.53
N GLU A 84 -5.75 14.21 28.75
CA GLU A 84 -6.72 14.52 27.71
C GLU A 84 -6.89 16.03 27.61
N ILE A 85 -6.53 16.58 26.46
CA ILE A 85 -6.63 18.00 26.15
C ILE A 85 -7.88 18.22 25.32
N PRO A 86 -8.90 18.93 25.82
CA PRO A 86 -10.07 19.29 25.04
C PRO A 86 -9.65 20.18 23.86
N ILE A 87 -10.25 19.98 22.71
CA ILE A 87 -9.98 20.79 21.52
C ILE A 87 -11.23 21.55 21.10
N ASP A 88 -11.09 22.83 20.84
CA ASP A 88 -12.17 23.62 20.26
C ASP A 88 -12.42 23.20 18.81
N ARG A 89 -13.65 22.74 18.54
CA ARG A 89 -14.08 22.27 17.22
C ARG A 89 -14.10 23.36 16.14
N HIS A 90 -14.09 24.62 16.55
CA HIS A 90 -14.04 25.77 15.65
C HIS A 90 -12.61 26.24 15.36
N SER A 91 -11.62 25.70 16.08
CA SER A 91 -10.22 26.09 15.91
C SER A 91 -9.62 25.59 14.59
N GLU A 92 -8.64 26.30 14.08
CA GLU A 92 -7.87 25.88 12.92
C GLU A 92 -7.09 24.58 13.19
N GLY A 93 -6.64 24.37 14.43
CA GLY A 93 -6.00 23.13 14.87
C GLY A 93 -6.93 21.92 14.70
N PHE A 94 -8.20 22.04 15.10
CA PHE A 94 -9.19 20.98 14.91
C PHE A 94 -9.43 20.69 13.43
N ARG A 95 -9.55 21.72 12.60
CA ARG A 95 -9.73 21.57 11.15
C ARG A 95 -8.53 20.88 10.50
N LEU A 96 -7.31 21.20 10.93
CA LEU A 96 -6.10 20.55 10.45
C LEU A 96 -6.08 19.06 10.81
N ILE A 97 -6.34 18.72 12.07
CA ILE A 97 -6.35 17.33 12.56
C ILE A 97 -7.41 16.51 11.82
N THR A 98 -8.62 17.07 11.64
CA THR A 98 -9.69 16.40 10.89
C THR A 98 -9.26 16.11 9.44
N ARG A 99 -8.65 17.08 8.76
CA ARG A 99 -8.13 16.86 7.39
C ARG A 99 -7.04 15.81 7.34
N ILE A 100 -6.13 15.76 8.30
CA ILE A 100 -5.10 14.72 8.39
C ILE A 100 -5.74 13.35 8.57
N GLN A 101 -6.74 13.25 9.45
CA GLN A 101 -7.47 12.01 9.69
C GLN A 101 -8.22 11.52 8.44
N ASP A 102 -8.94 12.41 7.77
CA ASP A 102 -9.68 12.10 6.54
C ASP A 102 -8.75 11.63 5.44
N GLU A 103 -7.61 12.28 5.27
CA GLU A 103 -6.61 11.92 4.27
C GLU A 103 -5.94 10.57 4.58
N ALA A 104 -5.59 10.31 5.84
CA ALA A 104 -5.05 9.02 6.26
C ALA A 104 -6.07 7.89 6.01
N HIS A 105 -7.34 8.14 6.31
CA HIS A 105 -8.43 7.20 6.07
C HIS A 105 -8.63 6.93 4.57
N ARG A 106 -8.65 7.98 3.75
CA ARG A 106 -8.72 7.89 2.28
C ARG A 106 -7.56 7.05 1.73
N PHE A 107 -6.34 7.33 2.17
CA PHE A 107 -5.15 6.59 1.76
C PHE A 107 -5.25 5.10 2.14
N ALA A 108 -5.69 4.78 3.35
CA ALA A 108 -5.87 3.40 3.79
C ALA A 108 -6.90 2.66 2.94
N ILE A 109 -8.04 3.28 2.62
CA ILE A 109 -9.06 2.69 1.75
C ILE A 109 -8.52 2.43 0.34
N GLU A 110 -7.83 3.39 -0.26
CA GLU A 110 -7.22 3.24 -1.59
C GLU A 110 -6.16 2.13 -1.61
N TYR A 111 -5.34 2.07 -0.57
CA TYR A 111 -4.34 1.01 -0.43
C TYR A 111 -4.98 -0.38 -0.33
N HIS A 112 -6.01 -0.54 0.50
CA HIS A 112 -6.74 -1.80 0.62
C HIS A 112 -7.46 -2.20 -0.68
N ARG A 113 -8.05 -1.24 -1.40
CA ARG A 113 -8.64 -1.49 -2.72
C ARG A 113 -7.58 -1.97 -3.71
N SER A 114 -6.41 -1.32 -3.75
CA SER A 114 -5.29 -1.73 -4.59
C SER A 114 -4.79 -3.13 -4.26
N LEU A 115 -4.69 -3.50 -2.98
CA LEU A 115 -4.29 -4.85 -2.57
C LEU A 115 -5.33 -5.90 -3.00
N ARG A 116 -6.62 -5.65 -2.79
CA ARG A 116 -7.70 -6.56 -3.21
C ARG A 116 -7.72 -6.74 -4.72
N SER A 117 -7.59 -5.66 -5.48
CA SER A 117 -7.49 -5.72 -6.94
C SER A 117 -6.30 -6.58 -7.38
N LYS A 118 -5.11 -6.39 -6.78
CA LYS A 118 -3.94 -7.22 -7.09
C LYS A 118 -4.15 -8.70 -6.75
N GLN A 119 -4.78 -9.01 -5.63
CA GLN A 119 -5.08 -10.39 -5.23
C GLN A 119 -6.12 -11.03 -6.16
N GLN A 120 -7.17 -10.31 -6.54
CA GLN A 120 -8.16 -10.78 -7.50
C GLN A 120 -7.53 -11.08 -8.86
N VAL A 121 -6.69 -10.18 -9.36
CA VAL A 121 -5.94 -10.38 -10.60
C VAL A 121 -5.06 -11.62 -10.53
N HIS A 122 -4.38 -11.83 -9.40
CA HIS A 122 -3.55 -13.00 -9.20
C HIS A 122 -4.36 -14.30 -9.30
N SER A 123 -5.52 -14.35 -8.62
CA SER A 123 -6.38 -15.52 -8.61
C SER A 123 -6.96 -15.83 -10.00
N VAL A 124 -7.58 -14.86 -10.65
CA VAL A 124 -8.27 -15.07 -11.94
C VAL A 124 -7.33 -15.40 -13.08
N LEU A 125 -6.15 -14.78 -13.14
CA LEU A 125 -5.18 -15.07 -14.19
C LEU A 125 -4.41 -16.37 -13.96
N ASP A 126 -4.27 -16.82 -12.71
CA ASP A 126 -3.61 -18.08 -12.38
C ASP A 126 -4.48 -19.31 -12.74
N ASP A 127 -5.81 -19.15 -12.77
CA ASP A 127 -6.76 -20.20 -13.17
C ASP A 127 -6.76 -20.43 -14.69
N ILE A 128 -6.13 -19.54 -15.48
CA ILE A 128 -6.04 -19.68 -16.94
C ILE A 128 -4.82 -20.52 -17.29
N GLU A 129 -5.04 -21.73 -17.83
CA GLU A 129 -3.96 -22.60 -18.26
C GLU A 129 -3.09 -21.94 -19.34
N GLY A 130 -1.80 -21.87 -19.08
CA GLY A 130 -0.81 -21.23 -19.96
C GLY A 130 -0.47 -19.79 -19.59
N ILE A 131 -1.15 -19.18 -18.63
CA ILE A 131 -0.78 -17.87 -18.06
C ILE A 131 0.04 -18.10 -16.79
N GLY A 132 1.33 -18.30 -16.93
CA GLY A 132 2.26 -18.33 -15.80
C GLY A 132 2.65 -16.93 -15.32
N GLU A 133 3.46 -16.89 -14.26
CA GLU A 133 3.88 -15.64 -13.58
C GLU A 133 4.44 -14.57 -14.54
N THR A 134 5.21 -14.97 -15.54
CA THR A 134 5.83 -14.06 -16.51
C THR A 134 4.79 -13.37 -17.39
N ARG A 135 3.82 -14.14 -17.91
CA ARG A 135 2.73 -13.60 -18.74
C ARG A 135 1.82 -12.71 -17.94
N ARG A 136 1.44 -13.12 -16.72
CA ARG A 136 0.67 -12.31 -15.80
C ARG A 136 1.32 -10.96 -15.50
N LYS A 137 2.61 -10.96 -15.17
CA LYS A 137 3.35 -9.70 -14.91
C LYS A 137 3.36 -8.77 -16.13
N ALA A 138 3.47 -9.31 -17.33
CA ALA A 138 3.48 -8.49 -18.54
C ALA A 138 2.08 -7.93 -18.86
N LEU A 139 1.03 -8.72 -18.73
CA LEU A 139 -0.35 -8.26 -18.89
C LEU A 139 -0.67 -7.14 -17.89
N MET A 140 -0.35 -7.34 -16.62
CA MET A 140 -0.57 -6.33 -15.59
C MET A 140 0.28 -5.06 -15.76
N ARG A 141 1.49 -5.18 -16.30
CA ARG A 141 2.32 -4.01 -16.59
C ARG A 141 1.70 -3.13 -17.67
N LYS A 142 1.07 -3.74 -18.69
CA LYS A 142 0.47 -3.02 -19.82
C LYS A 142 -0.93 -2.51 -19.50
N PHE A 143 -1.80 -3.37 -18.97
CA PHE A 143 -3.22 -3.07 -18.83
C PHE A 143 -3.63 -2.55 -17.45
N LYS A 144 -2.81 -2.76 -16.43
CA LYS A 144 -2.97 -2.25 -15.05
C LYS A 144 -4.18 -2.76 -14.25
N SER A 145 -5.23 -3.28 -14.90
CA SER A 145 -6.40 -3.86 -14.24
C SER A 145 -6.95 -5.07 -15.02
N LEU A 146 -7.79 -5.90 -14.36
CA LEU A 146 -8.47 -7.03 -15.00
C LEU A 146 -9.48 -6.56 -16.04
N GLU A 147 -10.23 -5.51 -15.72
CA GLU A 147 -11.21 -4.93 -16.64
C GLU A 147 -10.52 -4.47 -17.93
N ALA A 148 -9.38 -3.80 -17.82
CA ALA A 148 -8.62 -3.38 -18.99
C ALA A 148 -8.06 -4.56 -19.81
N ILE A 149 -7.74 -5.70 -19.16
CA ILE A 149 -7.34 -6.92 -19.87
C ILE A 149 -8.54 -7.56 -20.57
N ARG A 150 -9.71 -7.59 -19.92
CA ARG A 150 -10.95 -8.10 -20.48
C ARG A 150 -11.41 -7.30 -21.70
N ASP A 151 -11.36 -5.98 -21.60
CA ASP A 151 -11.85 -5.05 -22.64
C ASP A 151 -10.80 -4.86 -23.77
N ALA A 152 -9.59 -5.42 -23.63
CA ALA A 152 -8.53 -5.33 -24.62
C ALA A 152 -8.84 -6.19 -25.86
N SER A 153 -8.51 -5.66 -27.05
CA SER A 153 -8.63 -6.42 -28.27
C SER A 153 -7.62 -7.58 -28.33
N LEU A 154 -7.96 -8.63 -29.07
CA LEU A 154 -7.05 -9.78 -29.28
C LEU A 154 -5.70 -9.37 -29.85
N GLU A 155 -5.69 -8.40 -30.74
CA GLU A 155 -4.46 -7.86 -31.35
C GLU A 155 -3.55 -7.20 -30.31
N GLU A 156 -4.11 -6.49 -29.33
CA GLU A 156 -3.36 -5.88 -28.23
C GLU A 156 -2.78 -6.91 -27.27
N LEU A 157 -3.52 -7.98 -26.98
CA LEU A 157 -3.07 -9.10 -26.15
C LEU A 157 -1.93 -9.87 -26.85
N GLU A 158 -2.08 -10.18 -28.16
CA GLU A 158 -1.05 -10.88 -28.96
C GLU A 158 0.23 -10.03 -29.11
N LYS A 159 0.12 -8.72 -29.30
CA LYS A 159 1.28 -7.81 -29.31
C LYS A 159 2.02 -7.83 -27.96
N THR A 160 1.30 -7.95 -26.85
CA THR A 160 1.91 -8.04 -25.53
C THR A 160 2.68 -9.34 -25.35
N GLU A 161 2.14 -10.46 -25.79
CA GLU A 161 2.84 -11.74 -25.79
C GLU A 161 4.07 -11.71 -26.72
N SER A 162 3.94 -11.21 -27.93
CA SER A 162 5.04 -11.13 -28.90
C SER A 162 6.19 -10.25 -28.41
N ALA A 163 5.92 -9.13 -27.76
CA ALA A 163 6.93 -8.26 -27.16
C ALA A 163 7.69 -8.93 -26.00
N MET A 164 7.05 -9.85 -25.27
CA MET A 164 7.70 -10.62 -24.21
C MET A 164 8.71 -11.64 -24.74
N PHE A 165 8.43 -12.25 -25.89
CA PHE A 165 9.29 -13.26 -26.49
C PHE A 165 10.42 -12.63 -27.33
N ALA A 166 10.23 -11.42 -27.83
CA ALA A 166 11.27 -10.70 -28.57
C ALA A 166 12.50 -10.32 -27.71
N GLY A 167 12.31 -10.18 -26.37
CA GLY A 167 13.41 -9.95 -25.43
C GLY A 167 14.17 -11.21 -24.97
N ASN A 168 13.59 -12.38 -25.16
CA ASN A 168 14.21 -13.68 -24.86
C ASN A 168 14.23 -14.49 -26.15
N GLN A 169 15.37 -14.75 -26.73
CA GLN A 169 15.58 -15.51 -28.03
C GLN A 169 14.93 -16.90 -28.06
N ILE A 170 13.77 -17.10 -27.51
CA ILE A 170 12.98 -18.33 -27.49
C ILE A 170 11.82 -18.12 -28.45
N GLN A 171 11.88 -18.79 -29.60
CA GLN A 171 10.77 -18.82 -30.56
C GLN A 171 9.48 -19.30 -29.89
N PRO A 172 8.35 -18.61 -30.05
CA PRO A 172 7.08 -19.07 -29.51
C PRO A 172 6.68 -20.37 -30.20
N LYS A 173 6.70 -21.48 -29.45
CA LYS A 173 5.86 -22.61 -29.86
C LYS A 173 4.44 -22.07 -29.89
N LYS A 174 3.72 -22.18 -31.03
CA LYS A 174 2.29 -21.93 -31.14
C LYS A 174 1.58 -22.85 -30.15
N THR A 175 1.49 -22.43 -28.93
CA THR A 175 0.90 -23.20 -27.85
C THR A 175 -0.56 -22.80 -27.67
N ALA A 176 -1.36 -23.77 -27.32
CA ALA A 176 -2.80 -23.69 -27.03
C ALA A 176 -3.23 -22.56 -26.09
N GLY A 177 -2.29 -21.82 -25.46
CA GLY A 177 -2.52 -20.69 -24.59
C GLY A 177 -3.18 -19.48 -25.27
N THR A 178 -2.76 -19.14 -26.50
CA THR A 178 -3.35 -18.01 -27.25
C THR A 178 -4.79 -18.34 -27.68
N LEU A 179 -5.06 -19.60 -28.03
CA LEU A 179 -6.40 -20.08 -28.36
C LEU A 179 -7.31 -20.19 -27.12
N ARG A 180 -6.76 -20.43 -25.92
CA ARG A 180 -7.51 -20.52 -24.67
C ARG A 180 -7.81 -19.14 -24.07
N THR A 181 -6.94 -18.16 -24.22
CA THR A 181 -7.24 -16.77 -23.88
C THR A 181 -8.43 -16.25 -24.72
N ARG A 182 -8.48 -16.65 -26.00
CA ARG A 182 -9.62 -16.39 -26.89
C ARG A 182 -10.93 -17.01 -26.37
N ARG A 183 -10.87 -18.25 -25.90
CA ARG A 183 -12.04 -18.98 -25.40
C ARG A 183 -12.56 -18.39 -24.08
N TRP A 184 -11.66 -17.95 -23.20
CA TRP A 184 -12.04 -17.34 -21.93
C TRP A 184 -12.77 -16.00 -22.10
N VAL A 185 -12.34 -15.16 -23.04
CA VAL A 185 -13.03 -13.90 -23.39
C VAL A 185 -14.42 -14.20 -23.94
N ALA A 186 -14.57 -15.23 -24.76
CA ALA A 186 -15.88 -15.63 -25.32
C ALA A 186 -16.78 -16.30 -24.25
N ASP A 187 -16.24 -17.21 -23.44
CA ASP A 187 -17.01 -17.94 -22.41
C ASP A 187 -17.46 -17.03 -21.25
N TYR A 188 -16.84 -15.84 -21.06
CA TYR A 188 -17.26 -14.86 -20.07
C TYR A 188 -18.40 -13.95 -20.56
N GLU A 189 -18.53 -13.77 -21.88
CA GLU A 189 -19.65 -13.04 -22.49
C GLU A 189 -20.94 -13.85 -22.49
N ASP A 190 -20.85 -15.18 -22.52
CA ASP A 190 -22.01 -16.08 -22.50
C ASP A 190 -22.49 -16.46 -21.08
N GLY A 191 -21.81 -16.00 -20.03
CA GLY A 191 -22.09 -16.33 -18.62
C GLY A 191 -22.69 -15.20 -17.79
N LEU A 192 -23.09 -14.07 -18.38
CA LEU A 192 -23.87 -12.97 -17.81
C LEU A 192 -25.23 -12.93 -18.53
#